data_19488780f4281989502a148397fe4a35
#
_entry.id   19488780f4281989502a148397fe4a35
#
_cell.length_a   1.000
_cell.length_b   1.000
_cell.length_c   1.000
_cell.angle_alpha   90.00
_cell.angle_beta   90.00
_cell.angle_gamma   90.00
#
_symmetry.space_group_name_H-M   'P 1'
#
loop_
_entity.id
_entity.type
_entity.pdbx_description
1 polymer ?
#
loop_
_entity_poly.entity_id
_entity_poly.type
_entity_poly.pdbx_seq_one_letter_code
_entity_poly.pdbx_strand_id
1 'polypeptide(L)'
;MSTTDLPRRVPRQAAGAHRADSATPPEGDHRPEGGRWFGFLLVATGAAGLLAAWVITLDKFKLLQDPHYTPGCSMNPVVACGNIMKSAQASAFGFPNPMLGLAAYAVVIVAGVSVLAGARFPRWYWLTFNAGALFGVAFCTWLQFQSLYRINSLCLWCCLAWAATTVLFWYVTSHNVRRGFLPVPRGARAFLNEFTWALPVLHLGAIGVLVLTRWWDFWTG
;
A
#
# COMPACT_ATOMS: atom_id res chain seq x y z
N MET A 1 25.60 13.57 94.82
CA MET A 1 24.83 12.74 93.88
C MET A 1 24.98 13.37 92.50
N SER A 2 25.82 12.76 91.70
CA SER A 2 26.37 13.27 90.41
C SER A 2 25.44 12.80 89.32
N THR A 3 25.00 13.70 88.45
CA THR A 3 24.37 13.34 87.19
C THR A 3 25.21 13.97 86.07
N THR A 4 25.90 13.11 85.39
CA THR A 4 26.83 13.43 84.25
C THR A 4 25.99 13.69 83.02
N ASP A 5 26.03 14.92 82.57
CA ASP A 5 25.45 15.31 81.25
C ASP A 5 26.43 14.91 80.12
N LEU A 6 25.99 14.01 79.30
CA LEU A 6 26.65 13.62 78.04
C LEU A 6 26.19 14.50 76.91
N PRO A 7 27.07 15.11 76.10
CA PRO A 7 26.66 15.93 74.96
C PRO A 7 26.16 15.06 73.82
N ARG A 8 24.97 15.38 73.32
CA ARG A 8 24.28 14.80 72.19
C ARG A 8 25.05 15.13 70.89
N ARG A 9 25.65 14.15 70.28
CA ARG A 9 26.22 14.29 68.93
C ARG A 9 25.12 14.49 67.91
N VAL A 10 25.08 15.65 67.28
CA VAL A 10 24.26 15.92 66.12
C VAL A 10 24.94 15.30 64.89
N PRO A 11 24.24 14.45 64.11
CA PRO A 11 24.82 13.93 62.88
C PRO A 11 24.97 15.07 61.86
N ARG A 12 26.21 15.30 61.38
CA ARG A 12 26.43 16.10 60.20
C ARG A 12 25.72 15.49 59.00
N GLN A 13 24.66 16.14 58.55
CA GLN A 13 24.10 15.88 57.22
C GLN A 13 25.16 16.22 56.19
N ALA A 14 25.69 15.18 55.55
CA ALA A 14 26.52 15.32 54.37
C ALA A 14 25.64 15.98 53.28
N ALA A 15 26.01 17.21 52.89
CA ALA A 15 25.49 17.87 51.74
C ALA A 15 25.88 17.06 50.49
N GLY A 16 25.04 16.06 50.16
CA GLY A 16 25.08 15.38 48.88
C GLY A 16 24.71 16.42 47.79
N ALA A 17 25.71 16.89 47.09
CA ALA A 17 25.51 17.66 45.86
C ALA A 17 24.66 16.79 44.92
N HIS A 18 23.38 17.17 44.79
CA HIS A 18 22.58 16.74 43.67
C HIS A 18 23.26 17.30 42.40
N ARG A 19 24.17 16.50 41.83
CA ARG A 19 24.43 16.57 40.40
C ARG A 19 23.12 16.23 39.75
N ALA A 20 22.43 17.24 39.28
CA ALA A 20 21.42 17.08 38.26
C ALA A 20 22.17 16.52 37.03
N ASP A 21 22.22 15.20 36.92
CA ASP A 21 22.48 14.53 35.67
C ASP A 21 21.36 15.00 34.75
N SER A 22 21.70 15.95 33.91
CA SER A 22 20.94 16.27 32.70
C SER A 22 21.02 15.04 31.80
N ALA A 23 20.27 14.01 32.15
CA ALA A 23 20.00 12.89 31.28
C ALA A 23 19.30 13.48 30.03
N THR A 24 20.10 13.73 29.01
CA THR A 24 19.58 13.94 27.65
C THR A 24 18.57 12.82 27.41
N PRO A 25 17.31 13.13 27.07
CA PRO A 25 16.33 12.09 26.77
C PRO A 25 16.97 11.18 25.71
N PRO A 26 16.86 9.85 25.81
CA PRO A 26 17.43 8.98 24.81
C PRO A 26 16.84 9.41 23.46
N GLU A 27 17.75 9.79 22.58
CA GLU A 27 17.45 10.15 21.19
C GLU A 27 16.65 8.97 20.63
N GLY A 28 15.33 9.22 20.40
CA GLY A 28 14.38 8.17 20.13
C GLY A 28 14.87 7.33 18.97
N ASP A 29 14.90 6.02 19.14
CA ASP A 29 15.21 5.05 18.10
C ASP A 29 14.35 5.33 16.86
N HIS A 30 14.90 6.08 15.92
CA HIS A 30 14.26 6.54 14.68
C HIS A 30 14.10 5.42 13.66
N ARG A 31 13.96 4.16 14.12
CA ARG A 31 13.68 3.05 13.22
C ARG A 31 12.32 3.27 12.57
N PRO A 32 12.27 3.35 11.24
CA PRO A 32 11.01 3.59 10.51
C PRO A 32 10.01 2.46 10.79
N GLU A 33 8.73 2.81 10.91
CA GLU A 33 7.64 1.85 11.10
C GLU A 33 7.60 0.83 9.95
N GLY A 34 7.74 -0.46 10.30
CA GLY A 34 7.78 -1.53 9.30
C GLY A 34 9.10 -1.70 8.56
N GLY A 35 10.15 -0.95 8.95
CA GLY A 35 11.44 -0.95 8.28
C GLY A 35 11.45 -0.12 6.98
N ARG A 36 12.64 0.28 6.54
CA ARG A 36 12.82 1.06 5.30
C ARG A 36 12.27 0.37 4.06
N TRP A 37 12.35 -0.97 4.03
CA TRP A 37 11.82 -1.78 2.93
C TRP A 37 10.33 -1.55 2.69
N PHE A 38 9.52 -1.51 3.74
CA PHE A 38 8.08 -1.27 3.63
C PHE A 38 7.77 0.11 3.05
N GLY A 39 8.49 1.14 3.49
CA GLY A 39 8.37 2.48 2.92
C GLY A 39 8.74 2.51 1.43
N PHE A 40 9.84 1.86 1.01
CA PHE A 40 10.21 1.74 -0.39
C PHE A 40 9.16 0.99 -1.22
N LEU A 41 8.57 -0.07 -0.66
CA LEU A 41 7.51 -0.82 -1.32
C LEU A 41 6.27 0.04 -1.57
N LEU A 42 5.85 0.84 -0.57
CA LEU A 42 4.74 1.79 -0.73
C LEU A 42 5.04 2.81 -1.84
N VAL A 43 6.24 3.40 -1.85
CA VAL A 43 6.63 4.35 -2.89
C VAL A 43 6.67 3.69 -4.26
N ALA A 44 7.25 2.50 -4.39
CA ALA A 44 7.36 1.79 -5.66
C ALA A 44 5.99 1.39 -6.23
N THR A 45 5.12 0.79 -5.40
CA THR A 45 3.75 0.41 -5.83
C THR A 45 2.89 1.64 -6.11
N GLY A 46 3.02 2.68 -5.29
CA GLY A 46 2.35 3.96 -5.51
C GLY A 46 2.79 4.62 -6.82
N ALA A 47 4.09 4.66 -7.11
CA ALA A 47 4.63 5.24 -8.34
C ALA A 47 4.21 4.44 -9.58
N ALA A 48 4.25 3.11 -9.54
CA ALA A 48 3.80 2.26 -10.64
C ALA A 48 2.31 2.45 -10.93
N GLY A 49 1.47 2.46 -9.87
CA GLY A 49 0.04 2.69 -10.00
C GLY A 49 -0.29 4.11 -10.47
N LEU A 50 0.43 5.12 -9.97
CA LEU A 50 0.26 6.52 -10.40
C LEU A 50 0.61 6.70 -11.87
N LEU A 51 1.72 6.11 -12.32
CA LEU A 51 2.12 6.12 -13.73
C LEU A 51 1.04 5.49 -14.60
N ALA A 52 0.53 4.31 -14.23
CA ALA A 52 -0.54 3.65 -14.96
C ALA A 52 -1.80 4.53 -15.03
N ALA A 53 -2.25 5.06 -13.89
CA ALA A 53 -3.41 5.94 -13.82
C ALA A 53 -3.22 7.21 -14.64
N TRP A 54 -2.02 7.79 -14.63
CA TRP A 54 -1.68 8.98 -15.41
C TRP A 54 -1.80 8.73 -16.91
N VAL A 55 -1.14 7.67 -17.41
CA VAL A 55 -1.16 7.34 -18.84
C VAL A 55 -2.59 7.03 -19.31
N ILE A 56 -3.35 6.21 -18.56
CA ILE A 56 -4.73 5.89 -18.90
C ILE A 56 -5.60 7.15 -18.90
N THR A 57 -5.38 8.08 -17.98
CA THR A 57 -6.12 9.35 -17.92
C THR A 57 -5.84 10.19 -19.18
N LEU A 58 -4.58 10.35 -19.54
CA LEU A 58 -4.21 11.11 -20.75
C LEU A 58 -4.81 10.50 -22.03
N ASP A 59 -4.70 9.17 -22.18
CA ASP A 59 -5.28 8.48 -23.34
C ASP A 59 -6.81 8.58 -23.35
N LYS A 60 -7.46 8.52 -22.17
CA LYS A 60 -8.90 8.72 -22.09
C LYS A 60 -9.32 10.13 -22.53
N PHE A 61 -8.59 11.17 -22.13
CA PHE A 61 -8.87 12.54 -22.58
C PHE A 61 -8.66 12.71 -24.09
N LYS A 62 -7.61 12.12 -24.66
CA LYS A 62 -7.40 12.13 -26.13
C LYS A 62 -8.55 11.43 -26.85
N LEU A 63 -9.02 10.28 -26.34
CA LEU A 63 -10.18 9.57 -26.90
C LEU A 63 -11.49 10.36 -26.82
N LEU A 64 -11.64 11.25 -25.82
CA LEU A 64 -12.80 12.13 -25.70
C LEU A 64 -12.73 13.30 -26.71
N GLN A 65 -11.52 13.74 -27.07
CA GLN A 65 -11.28 14.81 -28.05
C GLN A 65 -11.33 14.29 -29.47
N ASP A 66 -10.77 13.10 -29.72
CA ASP A 66 -10.76 12.43 -31.03
C ASP A 66 -11.19 10.96 -30.86
N PRO A 67 -12.42 10.60 -31.30
CA PRO A 67 -12.92 9.23 -31.27
C PRO A 67 -12.11 8.23 -32.11
N HIS A 68 -11.32 8.72 -33.11
CA HIS A 68 -10.45 7.89 -33.96
C HIS A 68 -9.06 7.69 -33.37
N TYR A 69 -8.72 8.39 -32.27
CA TYR A 69 -7.44 8.19 -31.57
C TYR A 69 -7.26 6.74 -31.15
N THR A 70 -6.12 6.17 -31.45
CA THR A 70 -5.74 4.81 -31.04
C THR A 70 -4.65 4.90 -29.97
N PRO A 71 -4.92 4.49 -28.69
CA PRO A 71 -3.90 4.45 -27.66
C PRO A 71 -2.73 3.54 -28.04
N GLY A 72 -1.49 3.96 -27.69
CA GLY A 72 -0.28 3.22 -28.04
C GLY A 72 -0.16 1.81 -27.45
N CYS A 73 -1.00 1.47 -26.47
CA CYS A 73 -1.10 0.12 -25.89
C CYS A 73 -2.12 -0.78 -26.63
N SER A 74 -2.69 -0.36 -27.75
CA SER A 74 -3.56 -1.16 -28.60
C SER A 74 -2.72 -1.85 -29.69
N MET A 75 -2.17 -3.03 -29.38
CA MET A 75 -1.19 -3.73 -30.24
C MET A 75 -1.80 -4.86 -31.07
N ASN A 76 -2.90 -5.46 -30.59
CA ASN A 76 -3.56 -6.59 -31.25
C ASN A 76 -5.02 -6.69 -30.80
N PRO A 77 -5.86 -7.59 -31.37
CA PRO A 77 -7.28 -7.69 -31.01
C PRO A 77 -7.57 -7.98 -29.54
N VAL A 78 -6.64 -8.65 -28.84
CA VAL A 78 -6.75 -8.98 -27.41
C VAL A 78 -6.22 -7.82 -26.56
N VAL A 79 -5.03 -7.30 -26.89
CA VAL A 79 -4.43 -6.17 -26.17
C VAL A 79 -4.87 -4.87 -26.86
N ALA A 80 -6.03 -4.39 -26.45
CA ALA A 80 -6.71 -3.25 -27.05
C ALA A 80 -7.23 -2.28 -25.99
N CYS A 81 -6.35 -1.40 -25.49
CA CYS A 81 -6.68 -0.42 -24.44
C CYS A 81 -7.86 0.48 -24.81
N GLY A 82 -7.99 0.84 -26.09
CA GLY A 82 -9.07 1.69 -26.57
C GLY A 82 -10.46 1.12 -26.29
N ASN A 83 -10.66 -0.21 -26.44
CA ASN A 83 -11.93 -0.87 -26.16
C ASN A 83 -12.32 -0.72 -24.69
N ILE A 84 -11.37 -0.90 -23.77
CA ILE A 84 -11.59 -0.75 -22.33
C ILE A 84 -11.92 0.70 -21.99
N MET A 85 -11.14 1.65 -22.53
CA MET A 85 -11.34 3.08 -22.25
C MET A 85 -12.65 3.63 -22.80
N LYS A 86 -13.18 3.06 -23.90
CA LYS A 86 -14.49 3.44 -24.49
C LYS A 86 -15.67 2.80 -23.76
N SER A 87 -15.43 1.78 -22.93
CA SER A 87 -16.52 1.06 -22.22
C SER A 87 -17.13 1.93 -21.12
N ALA A 88 -18.42 1.66 -20.80
CA ALA A 88 -19.12 2.29 -19.67
C ALA A 88 -18.43 1.99 -18.32
N GLN A 89 -17.84 0.80 -18.21
CA GLN A 89 -17.11 0.35 -17.01
C GLN A 89 -15.88 1.20 -16.71
N ALA A 90 -15.30 1.88 -17.73
CA ALA A 90 -14.17 2.79 -17.52
C ALA A 90 -14.55 4.09 -16.78
N SER A 91 -15.83 4.32 -16.57
CA SER A 91 -16.37 5.50 -15.86
C SER A 91 -17.49 5.07 -14.88
N ALA A 92 -17.21 4.08 -14.05
CA ALA A 92 -18.20 3.45 -13.15
C ALA A 92 -18.83 4.44 -12.14
N PHE A 93 -18.14 5.52 -11.80
CA PHE A 93 -18.59 6.55 -10.85
C PHE A 93 -19.08 7.84 -11.54
N GLY A 94 -19.35 7.81 -12.84
CA GLY A 94 -19.74 9.00 -13.61
C GLY A 94 -18.57 9.87 -14.10
N PHE A 95 -17.34 9.53 -13.69
CA PHE A 95 -16.10 10.12 -14.16
C PHE A 95 -15.07 9.02 -14.47
N PRO A 96 -13.98 9.28 -15.23
CA PRO A 96 -13.00 8.28 -15.57
C PRO A 96 -12.35 7.66 -14.35
N ASN A 97 -12.44 6.32 -14.18
CA ASN A 97 -11.90 5.59 -13.04
C ASN A 97 -10.41 5.88 -12.74
N PRO A 98 -9.53 6.10 -13.75
CA PRO A 98 -8.13 6.42 -13.47
C PRO A 98 -7.91 7.68 -12.64
N MET A 99 -8.86 8.63 -12.64
CA MET A 99 -8.77 9.83 -11.79
C MET A 99 -8.81 9.47 -10.30
N LEU A 100 -9.61 8.46 -9.93
CA LEU A 100 -9.59 7.91 -8.57
C LEU A 100 -8.23 7.29 -8.25
N GLY A 101 -7.64 6.59 -9.22
CA GLY A 101 -6.28 6.04 -9.11
C GLY A 101 -5.23 7.11 -8.88
N LEU A 102 -5.28 8.24 -9.60
CA LEU A 102 -4.34 9.36 -9.41
C LEU A 102 -4.34 9.84 -7.96
N ALA A 103 -5.52 10.09 -7.38
CA ALA A 103 -5.64 10.53 -5.98
C ALA A 103 -5.15 9.45 -5.00
N ALA A 104 -5.61 8.19 -5.18
CA ALA A 104 -5.28 7.10 -4.28
C ALA A 104 -3.78 6.77 -4.26
N TYR A 105 -3.14 6.63 -5.43
CA TYR A 105 -1.71 6.33 -5.49
C TYR A 105 -0.82 7.48 -5.03
N ALA A 106 -1.24 8.74 -5.20
CA ALA A 106 -0.55 9.88 -4.60
C ALA A 106 -0.53 9.77 -3.07
N VAL A 107 -1.65 9.39 -2.44
CA VAL A 107 -1.71 9.14 -0.99
C VAL A 107 -0.77 7.99 -0.59
N VAL A 108 -0.69 6.92 -1.39
CA VAL A 108 0.23 5.79 -1.15
C VAL A 108 1.69 6.25 -1.16
N ILE A 109 2.08 7.07 -2.14
CA ILE A 109 3.45 7.63 -2.22
C ILE A 109 3.76 8.50 -1.00
N VAL A 110 2.84 9.40 -0.64
CA VAL A 110 3.02 10.28 0.53
C VAL A 110 3.17 9.45 1.81
N ALA A 111 2.34 8.41 2.00
CA ALA A 111 2.48 7.49 3.12
C ALA A 111 3.85 6.80 3.14
N GLY A 112 4.30 6.31 1.99
CA GLY A 112 5.60 5.65 1.84
C GLY A 112 6.77 6.57 2.16
N VAL A 113 6.77 7.80 1.63
CA VAL A 113 7.79 8.82 1.91
C VAL A 113 7.78 9.19 3.39
N SER A 114 6.61 9.37 3.99
CA SER A 114 6.48 9.67 5.41
C SER A 114 7.05 8.56 6.29
N VAL A 115 6.79 7.28 5.94
CA VAL A 115 7.39 6.12 6.64
C VAL A 115 8.93 6.13 6.50
N LEU A 116 9.46 6.44 5.31
CA LEU A 116 10.90 6.55 5.08
C LEU A 116 11.54 7.69 5.88
N ALA A 117 10.80 8.79 6.05
CA ALA A 117 11.20 9.92 6.89
C ALA A 117 11.09 9.63 8.40
N GLY A 118 10.63 8.43 8.80
CA GLY A 118 10.51 8.04 10.21
C GLY A 118 9.20 8.43 10.88
N ALA A 119 8.17 8.86 10.13
CA ALA A 119 6.88 9.17 10.68
C ALA A 119 6.22 7.94 11.31
N ARG A 120 5.52 8.15 12.43
CA ARG A 120 4.76 7.12 13.13
C ARG A 120 3.28 7.45 13.05
N PHE A 121 2.50 6.49 12.53
CA PHE A 121 1.07 6.69 12.36
C PHE A 121 0.27 5.88 13.39
N PRO A 122 -0.84 6.43 13.90
CA PRO A 122 -1.71 5.74 14.84
C PRO A 122 -2.44 4.56 14.15
N ARG A 123 -2.96 3.63 14.98
CA ARG A 123 -3.69 2.44 14.51
C ARG A 123 -4.81 2.77 13.52
N TRP A 124 -5.61 3.80 13.79
CA TRP A 124 -6.74 4.17 12.93
C TRP A 124 -6.29 4.51 11.50
N TYR A 125 -5.15 5.21 11.36
CA TYR A 125 -4.59 5.56 10.06
C TYR A 125 -4.30 4.29 9.23
N TRP A 126 -3.60 3.32 9.79
CA TRP A 126 -3.26 2.09 9.11
C TRP A 126 -4.48 1.22 8.79
N LEU A 127 -5.51 1.21 9.65
CA LEU A 127 -6.76 0.51 9.38
C LEU A 127 -7.54 1.16 8.23
N THR A 128 -7.64 2.50 8.21
CA THR A 128 -8.26 3.24 7.11
C THR A 128 -7.49 3.05 5.81
N PHE A 129 -6.17 3.10 5.86
CA PHE A 129 -5.31 2.86 4.71
C PHE A 129 -5.49 1.44 4.15
N ASN A 130 -5.59 0.44 5.03
CA ASN A 130 -5.90 -0.94 4.63
C ASN A 130 -7.30 -1.10 4.05
N ALA A 131 -8.29 -0.41 4.58
CA ALA A 131 -9.64 -0.40 4.03
C ALA A 131 -9.66 0.22 2.62
N GLY A 132 -8.92 1.30 2.40
CA GLY A 132 -8.71 1.88 1.07
C GLY A 132 -8.03 0.91 0.10
N ALA A 133 -6.99 0.20 0.55
CA ALA A 133 -6.31 -0.81 -0.25
C ALA A 133 -7.23 -2.01 -0.58
N LEU A 134 -8.09 -2.42 0.38
CA LEU A 134 -9.11 -3.45 0.17
C LEU A 134 -10.14 -3.01 -0.88
N PHE A 135 -10.63 -1.78 -0.77
CA PHE A 135 -11.51 -1.21 -1.80
C PHE A 135 -10.83 -1.20 -3.17
N GLY A 136 -9.56 -0.78 -3.22
CA GLY A 136 -8.78 -0.76 -4.46
C GLY A 136 -8.66 -2.14 -5.10
N VAL A 137 -8.29 -3.18 -4.34
CA VAL A 137 -8.15 -4.54 -4.88
C VAL A 137 -9.49 -5.13 -5.27
N ALA A 138 -10.56 -4.89 -4.52
CA ALA A 138 -11.91 -5.34 -4.87
C ALA A 138 -12.39 -4.69 -6.17
N PHE A 139 -12.18 -3.38 -6.31
CA PHE A 139 -12.53 -2.65 -7.52
C PHE A 139 -11.69 -3.10 -8.72
N CYS A 140 -10.39 -3.32 -8.55
CA CYS A 140 -9.52 -3.88 -9.59
C CYS A 140 -10.00 -5.29 -10.00
N THR A 141 -10.38 -6.15 -9.07
CA THR A 141 -10.91 -7.49 -9.36
C THR A 141 -12.21 -7.43 -10.17
N TRP A 142 -13.11 -6.50 -9.82
CA TRP A 142 -14.31 -6.25 -10.61
C TRP A 142 -13.97 -5.79 -12.03
N LEU A 143 -13.03 -4.85 -12.19
CA LEU A 143 -12.57 -4.39 -13.51
C LEU A 143 -11.90 -5.50 -14.32
N GLN A 144 -11.14 -6.40 -13.67
CA GLN A 144 -10.58 -7.59 -14.32
C GLN A 144 -11.67 -8.49 -14.88
N PHE A 145 -12.70 -8.77 -14.08
CA PHE A 145 -13.85 -9.54 -14.56
C PHE A 145 -14.53 -8.89 -15.77
N GLN A 146 -14.74 -7.57 -15.74
CA GLN A 146 -15.32 -6.84 -16.87
C GLN A 146 -14.41 -6.91 -18.12
N SER A 147 -13.10 -6.75 -17.96
CA SER A 147 -12.11 -6.83 -19.02
C SER A 147 -12.11 -8.21 -19.71
N LEU A 148 -12.05 -9.28 -18.91
CA LEU A 148 -11.94 -10.66 -19.41
C LEU A 148 -13.25 -11.19 -20.02
N TYR A 149 -14.39 -10.91 -19.41
CA TYR A 149 -15.65 -11.62 -19.73
C TYR A 149 -16.73 -10.75 -20.38
N ARG A 150 -16.60 -9.43 -20.32
CA ARG A 150 -17.60 -8.50 -20.89
C ARG A 150 -17.04 -7.71 -22.06
N ILE A 151 -15.84 -7.16 -21.91
CA ILE A 151 -15.21 -6.31 -22.94
C ILE A 151 -14.36 -7.15 -23.88
N ASN A 152 -13.85 -8.30 -23.43
CA ASN A 152 -12.93 -9.19 -24.15
C ASN A 152 -11.67 -8.48 -24.66
N SER A 153 -11.08 -7.63 -23.84
CA SER A 153 -9.85 -6.90 -24.16
C SER A 153 -8.99 -6.72 -22.93
N LEU A 154 -7.68 -6.68 -23.13
CA LEU A 154 -6.68 -6.37 -22.10
C LEU A 154 -6.11 -4.97 -22.32
N CYS A 155 -5.74 -4.33 -21.21
CA CYS A 155 -4.99 -3.08 -21.22
C CYS A 155 -3.75 -3.24 -20.36
N LEU A 156 -2.56 -3.06 -20.94
CA LEU A 156 -1.28 -3.23 -20.23
C LEU A 156 -1.14 -2.30 -19.03
N TRP A 157 -1.57 -1.06 -19.16
CA TRP A 157 -1.55 -0.11 -18.03
C TRP A 157 -2.51 -0.50 -16.92
N CYS A 158 -3.67 -1.10 -17.27
CA CYS A 158 -4.58 -1.65 -16.28
C CYS A 158 -3.93 -2.84 -15.56
N CYS A 159 -3.23 -3.72 -16.27
CA CYS A 159 -2.49 -4.83 -15.66
C CYS A 159 -1.43 -4.35 -14.67
N LEU A 160 -0.72 -3.26 -15.00
CA LEU A 160 0.25 -2.64 -14.09
C LEU A 160 -0.44 -2.10 -12.82
N ALA A 161 -1.59 -1.41 -12.98
CA ALA A 161 -2.38 -0.93 -11.84
C ALA A 161 -2.88 -2.08 -10.97
N TRP A 162 -3.37 -3.19 -11.58
CA TRP A 162 -3.79 -4.39 -10.84
C TRP A 162 -2.65 -5.00 -10.03
N ALA A 163 -1.47 -5.15 -10.64
CA ALA A 163 -0.29 -5.68 -9.99
C ALA A 163 0.13 -4.79 -8.80
N ALA A 164 0.24 -3.48 -9.01
CA ALA A 164 0.60 -2.53 -7.97
C ALA A 164 -0.39 -2.55 -6.81
N THR A 165 -1.70 -2.54 -7.08
CA THR A 165 -2.75 -2.57 -6.05
C THR A 165 -2.75 -3.90 -5.27
N THR A 166 -2.56 -5.03 -5.96
CA THR A 166 -2.52 -6.36 -5.33
C THR A 166 -1.34 -6.48 -4.38
N VAL A 167 -0.14 -6.09 -4.82
CA VAL A 167 1.06 -6.07 -3.98
C VAL A 167 0.85 -5.14 -2.79
N LEU A 168 0.41 -3.91 -3.02
CA LEU A 168 0.12 -2.94 -1.97
C LEU A 168 -0.82 -3.50 -0.91
N PHE A 169 -1.96 -4.07 -1.32
CA PHE A 169 -2.97 -4.62 -0.41
C PHE A 169 -2.39 -5.71 0.51
N TRP A 170 -1.70 -6.69 -0.04
CA TRP A 170 -1.16 -7.80 0.75
C TRP A 170 -0.08 -7.36 1.73
N TYR A 171 0.81 -6.45 1.33
CA TYR A 171 1.85 -5.95 2.22
C TYR A 171 1.32 -5.02 3.31
N VAL A 172 0.34 -4.17 3.01
CA VAL A 172 -0.33 -3.33 4.01
C VAL A 172 -1.13 -4.19 5.00
N THR A 173 -1.83 -5.21 4.51
CA THR A 173 -2.56 -6.16 5.37
C THR A 173 -1.59 -6.91 6.29
N SER A 174 -0.48 -7.43 5.76
CA SER A 174 0.55 -8.10 6.57
C SER A 174 1.18 -7.14 7.59
N HIS A 175 1.42 -5.88 7.23
CA HIS A 175 1.90 -4.86 8.17
C HIS A 175 0.92 -4.69 9.34
N ASN A 176 -0.38 -4.54 9.07
CA ASN A 176 -1.41 -4.38 10.09
C ASN A 176 -1.55 -5.61 11.00
N VAL A 177 -1.41 -6.82 10.43
CA VAL A 177 -1.43 -8.08 11.19
C VAL A 177 -0.19 -8.19 12.09
N ARG A 178 1.00 -7.87 11.58
CA ARG A 178 2.25 -7.87 12.37
C ARG A 178 2.19 -6.90 13.53
N ARG A 179 1.63 -5.71 13.32
CA ARG A 179 1.44 -4.69 14.36
C ARG A 179 0.32 -5.04 15.36
N GLY A 180 -0.47 -6.08 15.09
CA GLY A 180 -1.61 -6.45 15.95
C GLY A 180 -2.81 -5.49 15.81
N PHE A 181 -2.86 -4.69 14.74
CA PHE A 181 -3.97 -3.78 14.46
C PHE A 181 -5.21 -4.51 13.97
N LEU A 182 -5.01 -5.61 13.22
CA LEU A 182 -6.06 -6.53 12.79
C LEU A 182 -6.08 -7.75 13.72
N PRO A 183 -7.22 -8.03 14.38
CA PRO A 183 -7.39 -9.23 15.20
C PRO A 183 -7.55 -10.45 14.30
N VAL A 184 -6.49 -11.25 14.17
CA VAL A 184 -6.50 -12.51 13.43
C VAL A 184 -6.07 -13.66 14.33
N PRO A 185 -6.56 -14.90 14.10
CA PRO A 185 -6.10 -16.08 14.84
C PRO A 185 -4.58 -16.27 14.74
N ARG A 186 -3.98 -16.88 15.77
CA ARG A 186 -2.52 -17.09 15.84
C ARG A 186 -1.95 -17.80 14.60
N GLY A 187 -2.64 -18.83 14.11
CA GLY A 187 -2.25 -19.56 12.89
C GLY A 187 -2.21 -18.67 11.64
N ALA A 188 -3.26 -17.87 11.41
CA ALA A 188 -3.31 -16.93 10.28
C ALA A 188 -2.21 -15.85 10.39
N ARG A 189 -1.91 -15.39 11.61
CA ARG A 189 -0.82 -14.43 11.85
C ARG A 189 0.55 -15.04 11.51
N ALA A 190 0.81 -16.29 11.92
CA ALA A 190 2.04 -17.00 11.60
C ALA A 190 2.18 -17.17 10.08
N PHE A 191 1.14 -17.66 9.41
CA PHE A 191 1.09 -17.84 7.97
C PHE A 191 1.36 -16.52 7.20
N LEU A 192 0.64 -15.44 7.55
CA LEU A 192 0.83 -14.14 6.92
C LEU A 192 2.24 -13.57 7.14
N ASN A 193 2.86 -13.84 8.29
CA ASN A 193 4.20 -13.36 8.57
C ASN A 193 5.27 -14.09 7.76
N GLU A 194 5.10 -15.40 7.60
CA GLU A 194 6.06 -16.25 6.90
C GLU A 194 5.90 -16.15 5.38
N PHE A 195 4.66 -16.15 4.89
CA PHE A 195 4.33 -16.20 3.46
C PHE A 195 3.83 -14.87 2.89
N THR A 196 4.22 -13.73 3.46
CA THR A 196 3.78 -12.40 2.97
C THR A 196 4.04 -12.21 1.47
N TRP A 197 5.17 -12.67 0.96
CA TRP A 197 5.56 -12.55 -0.45
C TRP A 197 4.76 -13.51 -1.36
N ALA A 198 4.33 -14.66 -0.83
CA ALA A 198 3.63 -15.68 -1.62
C ALA A 198 2.19 -15.23 -1.97
N LEU A 199 1.54 -14.47 -1.10
CA LEU A 199 0.16 -14.03 -1.29
C LEU A 199 -0.04 -13.17 -2.54
N PRO A 200 0.73 -12.08 -2.77
CA PRO A 200 0.62 -11.34 -4.01
C PRO A 200 1.03 -12.18 -5.23
N VAL A 201 2.03 -13.06 -5.11
CA VAL A 201 2.45 -13.94 -6.21
C VAL A 201 1.33 -14.92 -6.60
N LEU A 202 0.69 -15.56 -5.62
CA LEU A 202 -0.45 -16.46 -5.88
C LEU A 202 -1.64 -15.72 -6.47
N HIS A 203 -1.96 -14.53 -5.96
CA HIS A 203 -3.06 -13.72 -6.47
C HIS A 203 -2.80 -13.28 -7.94
N LEU A 204 -1.61 -12.75 -8.21
CA LEU A 204 -1.22 -12.36 -9.58
C LEU A 204 -1.08 -13.57 -10.51
N GLY A 205 -0.59 -14.71 -9.99
CA GLY A 205 -0.55 -15.98 -10.71
C GLY A 205 -1.93 -16.46 -11.13
N ALA A 206 -2.91 -16.38 -10.22
CA ALA A 206 -4.31 -16.71 -10.54
C ALA A 206 -4.87 -15.80 -11.65
N ILE A 207 -4.60 -14.48 -11.58
CA ILE A 207 -4.98 -13.54 -12.63
C ILE A 207 -4.31 -13.91 -13.96
N GLY A 208 -3.00 -14.22 -13.93
CA GLY A 208 -2.25 -14.66 -15.11
C GLY A 208 -2.83 -15.91 -15.75
N VAL A 209 -3.18 -16.92 -14.94
CA VAL A 209 -3.86 -18.15 -15.42
C VAL A 209 -5.20 -17.82 -16.06
N LEU A 210 -6.03 -16.96 -15.45
CA LEU A 210 -7.30 -16.53 -16.02
C LEU A 210 -7.12 -15.81 -17.37
N VAL A 211 -6.10 -14.95 -17.50
CA VAL A 211 -5.77 -14.27 -18.76
C VAL A 211 -5.31 -15.28 -19.82
N LEU A 212 -4.43 -16.22 -19.47
CA LEU A 212 -3.91 -17.22 -20.40
C LEU A 212 -5.04 -18.16 -20.89
N THR A 213 -5.85 -18.67 -19.97
CA THR A 213 -6.94 -19.58 -20.32
C THR A 213 -8.04 -18.90 -21.11
N ARG A 214 -8.30 -17.61 -20.86
CA ARG A 214 -9.36 -16.88 -21.56
C ARG A 214 -9.07 -16.68 -23.06
N TRP A 215 -7.82 -16.51 -23.43
CA TRP A 215 -7.38 -16.35 -24.82
C TRP A 215 -6.39 -17.42 -25.24
N TRP A 216 -6.61 -18.65 -24.79
CA TRP A 216 -5.70 -19.77 -25.05
C TRP A 216 -5.41 -19.95 -26.54
N ASP A 217 -6.47 -19.99 -27.39
CA ASP A 217 -6.36 -20.17 -28.82
C ASP A 217 -5.58 -19.03 -29.52
N PHE A 218 -5.64 -17.82 -28.94
CA PHE A 218 -4.87 -16.68 -29.44
C PHE A 218 -3.38 -16.78 -29.13
N TRP A 219 -3.04 -17.38 -27.97
CA TRP A 219 -1.64 -17.51 -27.56
C TRP A 219 -0.94 -18.72 -28.19
N THR A 220 -1.67 -19.76 -28.56
CA THR A 220 -1.15 -21.06 -29.02
C THR A 220 -1.31 -21.29 -30.52
N GLY A 221 -2.14 -20.54 -31.24
CA GLY A 221 -2.40 -20.63 -32.69
C GLY A 221 -1.64 -19.60 -33.46
#